data_bc6c6237d9ffcdd0ebe8dad5d1559406
#
_entry.id   bc6c6237d9ffcdd0ebe8dad5d1559406
#
_cell.length_a   1.000
_cell.length_b   1.000
_cell.length_c   1.000
_cell.angle_alpha   90.00
_cell.angle_beta   90.00
_cell.angle_gamma   90.00
#
_symmetry.space_group_name_H-M   'P 1'
#
loop_
_entity.id
_entity.type
_entity.pdbx_description
1 polymer ?
#
loop_
_entity_poly.entity_id
_entity_poly.type
_entity_poly.pdbx_seq_one_letter_code
_entity_poly.pdbx_strand_id
1 'polypeptide(L)'
;PPVHEQVLHFVNKRMPGNLPKRTARALLDIEDKNYVPIIRDPRRTSAEAEAVFYFPGCGSERLFSQVGLATEAMLWHVGVQTVLPPGYLCCGYPQRGAGQFDKAGKIITDNRVLFHRVANTLNYLDIKTVVVSCGTCHDQLQDYEFDQIFPGSRILDIHEFLLEKGIRLEHATGARYMYHEPCHSPMKTHDALKVANTLLATG
;
A
#
# COMPACT_ATOMS: atom_id res chain seq x y z
N PRO A 1 -12.37 1.05 33.76
CA PRO A 1 -12.73 2.44 33.41
C PRO A 1 -13.66 2.46 32.20
N PRO A 2 -14.60 3.43 32.14
CA PRO A 2 -15.45 3.60 30.95
C PRO A 2 -14.63 3.78 29.69
N VAL A 3 -15.16 3.36 28.56
CA VAL A 3 -14.45 3.39 27.27
C VAL A 3 -13.93 4.79 26.92
N HIS A 4 -14.68 5.84 27.26
CA HIS A 4 -14.26 7.22 27.00
C HIS A 4 -13.02 7.64 27.82
N GLU A 5 -12.88 7.16 29.05
CA GLU A 5 -11.69 7.43 29.89
C GLU A 5 -10.46 6.71 29.33
N GLN A 6 -10.63 5.51 28.77
CA GLN A 6 -9.55 4.79 28.10
C GLN A 6 -9.08 5.54 26.84
N VAL A 7 -10.02 6.08 26.06
CA VAL A 7 -9.70 6.90 24.89
C VAL A 7 -9.01 8.19 25.30
N LEU A 8 -9.51 8.92 26.32
CA LEU A 8 -8.85 10.12 26.82
C LEU A 8 -7.46 9.83 27.37
N HIS A 9 -7.29 8.71 28.08
CA HIS A 9 -5.99 8.30 28.59
C HIS A 9 -5.00 7.98 27.46
N PHE A 10 -5.48 7.37 26.38
CA PHE A 10 -4.67 7.10 25.18
C PHE A 10 -4.30 8.39 24.45
N VAL A 11 -5.26 9.27 24.23
CA VAL A 11 -5.05 10.54 23.48
C VAL A 11 -4.12 11.50 24.24
N ASN A 12 -4.21 11.52 25.58
CA ASN A 12 -3.37 12.40 26.41
C ASN A 12 -1.97 11.85 26.68
N LYS A 13 -1.68 10.59 26.33
CA LYS A 13 -0.33 10.07 26.39
C LYS A 13 0.45 10.46 25.15
N ARG A 14 1.73 10.79 25.31
CA ARG A 14 2.62 10.88 24.17
C ARG A 14 2.58 9.55 23.42
N MET A 15 2.23 9.61 22.14
CA MET A 15 2.30 8.44 21.26
C MET A 15 3.71 7.83 21.37
N PRO A 16 3.83 6.52 21.62
CA PRO A 16 5.13 5.88 21.62
C PRO A 16 5.70 5.95 20.20
N GLY A 17 6.91 6.45 20.10
CA GLY A 17 7.60 6.64 18.82
C GLY A 17 7.45 8.05 18.24
N ASN A 18 8.38 8.39 17.38
CA ASN A 18 8.33 9.64 16.62
C ASN A 18 7.44 9.43 15.40
N LEU A 19 6.24 10.01 15.40
CA LEU A 19 5.48 10.11 14.17
C LEU A 19 6.30 10.93 13.16
N PRO A 20 6.36 10.50 11.88
CA PRO A 20 7.07 11.23 10.85
C PRO A 20 6.54 12.66 10.74
N LYS A 21 7.45 13.64 10.68
CA LYS A 21 7.08 15.04 10.48
C LYS A 21 6.62 15.33 9.04
N ARG A 22 7.02 14.50 8.10
CA ARG A 22 6.67 14.61 6.68
C ARG A 22 6.07 13.30 6.19
N THR A 23 5.11 13.42 5.31
CA THR A 23 4.46 12.28 4.64
C THR A 23 5.43 11.63 3.64
N ALA A 24 5.14 10.41 3.19
CA ALA A 24 5.93 9.76 2.15
C ALA A 24 5.94 10.60 0.85
N ARG A 25 4.78 11.14 0.45
CA ARG A 25 4.68 12.01 -0.74
C ARG A 25 5.50 13.28 -0.62
N ALA A 26 5.49 13.93 0.55
CA ALA A 26 6.27 15.12 0.79
C ALA A 26 7.79 14.84 0.75
N LEU A 27 8.21 13.63 1.10
CA LEU A 27 9.60 13.22 1.03
C LEU A 27 10.05 12.87 -0.39
N LEU A 28 9.11 12.45 -1.24
CA LEU A 28 9.34 12.13 -2.65
C LEU A 28 9.04 13.30 -3.60
N ASP A 29 8.57 14.44 -3.06
CA ASP A 29 8.17 15.64 -3.84
C ASP A 29 7.09 15.36 -4.90
N ILE A 30 6.08 14.53 -4.52
CA ILE A 30 4.97 14.10 -5.37
C ILE A 30 3.60 14.43 -4.76
N GLU A 31 3.48 15.54 -4.04
CA GLU A 31 2.23 15.94 -3.37
C GLU A 31 1.19 16.56 -4.32
N ASP A 32 1.60 17.01 -5.50
CA ASP A 32 0.67 17.65 -6.45
C ASP A 32 -0.38 16.62 -6.93
N LYS A 33 -1.64 16.94 -6.61
CA LYS A 33 -2.80 16.11 -6.94
C LYS A 33 -3.26 16.23 -8.40
N ASN A 34 -2.64 17.11 -9.19
CA ASN A 34 -3.05 17.37 -10.56
C ASN A 34 -2.40 16.42 -11.57
N TYR A 35 -1.43 15.63 -11.15
CA TYR A 35 -0.82 14.63 -12.01
C TYR A 35 -0.71 13.26 -11.32
N VAL A 36 -0.55 12.22 -12.12
CA VAL A 36 -0.38 10.84 -11.67
C VAL A 36 1.11 10.55 -11.61
N PRO A 37 1.69 10.31 -10.41
CA PRO A 37 3.10 9.97 -10.30
C PRO A 37 3.36 8.58 -10.88
N ILE A 38 4.44 8.45 -11.65
CA ILE A 38 5.01 7.18 -12.09
C ILE A 38 6.45 7.13 -11.61
N ILE A 39 6.74 6.24 -10.67
CA ILE A 39 8.08 6.04 -10.11
C ILE A 39 8.73 4.84 -10.80
N ARG A 40 9.91 5.03 -11.37
CA ARG A 40 10.68 3.98 -12.04
C ARG A 40 12.17 4.29 -12.03
N ASP A 41 13.00 3.27 -12.08
CA ASP A 41 14.43 3.44 -12.31
C ASP A 41 14.71 3.58 -13.82
N PRO A 42 15.08 4.76 -14.32
CA PRO A 42 15.30 4.97 -15.76
C PRO A 42 16.48 4.18 -16.34
N ARG A 43 17.34 3.61 -15.47
CA ARG A 43 18.49 2.82 -15.89
C ARG A 43 18.16 1.32 -16.01
N ARG A 44 17.13 0.86 -15.30
CA ARG A 44 16.78 -0.57 -15.19
C ARG A 44 15.41 -0.91 -15.75
N THR A 45 14.53 0.08 -15.84
CA THR A 45 13.13 -0.10 -16.23
C THR A 45 12.95 0.29 -17.68
N SER A 46 12.67 -0.67 -18.55
CA SER A 46 12.32 -0.42 -19.97
C SER A 46 10.89 0.14 -20.08
N ALA A 47 10.51 0.60 -21.26
CA ALA A 47 9.15 1.06 -21.52
C ALA A 47 8.12 -0.09 -21.41
N GLU A 48 8.56 -1.32 -21.68
CA GLU A 48 7.77 -2.56 -21.63
C GLU A 48 7.82 -3.24 -20.25
N ALA A 49 8.53 -2.66 -19.28
CA ALA A 49 8.58 -3.22 -17.94
C ALA A 49 7.18 -3.26 -17.30
N GLU A 50 6.96 -4.28 -16.49
CA GLU A 50 5.72 -4.44 -15.75
C GLU A 50 5.34 -3.17 -15.01
N ALA A 51 4.07 -2.76 -15.15
CA ALA A 51 3.49 -1.65 -14.43
C ALA A 51 2.58 -2.17 -13.31
N VAL A 52 2.71 -1.56 -12.12
CA VAL A 52 1.86 -1.84 -10.98
C VAL A 52 1.16 -0.57 -10.50
N PHE A 53 -0.06 -0.71 -9.99
CA PHE A 53 -0.74 0.37 -9.31
C PHE A 53 -0.55 0.20 -7.80
N TYR A 54 0.23 1.06 -7.17
CA TYR A 54 0.45 1.01 -5.72
C TYR A 54 -0.53 1.93 -5.00
N PHE A 55 -1.36 1.33 -4.13
CA PHE A 55 -2.25 2.06 -3.25
C PHE A 55 -1.69 2.05 -1.81
N PRO A 56 -0.97 3.09 -1.38
CA PRO A 56 -0.36 3.12 -0.05
C PRO A 56 -1.38 3.29 1.08
N GLY A 57 -2.52 3.93 0.80
CA GLY A 57 -3.49 4.30 1.81
C GLY A 57 -2.96 5.36 2.79
N CYS A 58 -3.84 5.79 3.72
CA CYS A 58 -3.50 6.85 4.65
C CYS A 58 -2.45 6.46 5.70
N GLY A 59 -2.37 5.17 6.04
CA GLY A 59 -1.41 4.65 7.01
C GLY A 59 0.04 4.81 6.52
N SER A 60 0.35 4.20 5.40
CA SER A 60 1.71 4.18 4.83
C SER A 60 2.14 5.54 4.26
N GLU A 61 1.20 6.42 3.93
CA GLU A 61 1.55 7.75 3.45
C GLU A 61 1.75 8.79 4.56
N ARG A 62 0.88 8.78 5.59
CA ARG A 62 0.81 9.88 6.56
C ARG A 62 1.30 9.51 7.95
N LEU A 63 0.94 8.31 8.43
CA LEU A 63 1.24 7.90 9.80
C LEU A 63 2.56 7.15 9.91
N PHE A 64 2.85 6.31 8.93
CA PHE A 64 4.03 5.45 8.89
C PHE A 64 4.73 5.63 7.54
N SER A 65 5.19 6.86 7.26
CA SER A 65 5.80 7.21 5.97
C SER A 65 6.98 6.32 5.59
N GLN A 66 7.67 5.74 6.58
CA GLN A 66 8.74 4.77 6.35
C GLN A 66 8.23 3.50 5.66
N VAL A 67 6.99 3.05 5.95
CA VAL A 67 6.39 1.89 5.27
C VAL A 67 6.14 2.21 3.80
N GLY A 68 5.57 3.38 3.50
CA GLY A 68 5.36 3.83 2.13
C GLY A 68 6.67 3.94 1.35
N LEU A 69 7.67 4.60 1.93
CA LEU A 69 9.00 4.76 1.32
C LEU A 69 9.70 3.41 1.10
N ALA A 70 9.63 2.50 2.08
CA ALA A 70 10.21 1.17 1.95
C ALA A 70 9.53 0.37 0.83
N THR A 71 8.20 0.45 0.72
CA THR A 71 7.44 -0.19 -0.35
C THR A 71 7.87 0.35 -1.72
N GLU A 72 7.96 1.67 -1.87
CA GLU A 72 8.45 2.29 -3.11
C GLU A 72 9.89 1.88 -3.45
N ALA A 73 10.77 1.85 -2.45
CA ALA A 73 12.15 1.41 -2.64
C ALA A 73 12.24 -0.06 -3.09
N MET A 74 11.39 -0.93 -2.55
CA MET A 74 11.32 -2.33 -2.97
C MET A 74 10.79 -2.47 -4.39
N LEU A 75 9.72 -1.75 -4.75
CA LEU A 75 9.17 -1.72 -6.11
C LEU A 75 10.20 -1.17 -7.12
N TRP A 76 10.89 -0.10 -6.74
CA TRP A 76 12.03 0.42 -7.53
C TRP A 76 13.14 -0.62 -7.72
N HIS A 77 13.49 -1.34 -6.65
CA HIS A 77 14.54 -2.36 -6.69
C HIS A 77 14.20 -3.51 -7.65
N VAL A 78 12.95 -3.96 -7.68
CA VAL A 78 12.50 -5.02 -8.60
C VAL A 78 12.32 -4.55 -10.04
N GLY A 79 12.43 -3.25 -10.31
CA GLY A 79 12.45 -2.68 -11.66
C GLY A 79 11.08 -2.52 -12.29
N VAL A 80 10.02 -2.41 -11.53
CA VAL A 80 8.67 -2.13 -12.05
C VAL A 80 8.41 -0.64 -12.21
N GLN A 81 7.41 -0.31 -13.03
CA GLN A 81 6.85 1.04 -13.12
C GLN A 81 5.74 1.17 -12.09
N THR A 82 5.98 1.94 -11.03
CA THR A 82 5.00 2.13 -9.96
C THR A 82 4.13 3.35 -10.24
N VAL A 83 2.86 3.12 -10.51
CA VAL A 83 1.83 4.16 -10.67
C VAL A 83 1.18 4.40 -9.32
N LEU A 84 1.19 5.64 -8.84
CA LEU A 84 0.48 6.05 -7.63
C LEU A 84 -0.80 6.80 -7.98
N PRO A 85 -1.86 6.69 -7.16
CA PRO A 85 -3.01 7.56 -7.31
C PRO A 85 -2.59 9.03 -7.11
N PRO A 86 -3.23 10.01 -7.78
CA PRO A 86 -2.96 11.43 -7.54
C PRO A 86 -3.44 11.85 -6.16
N GLY A 87 -2.57 12.51 -5.40
CA GLY A 87 -2.86 13.02 -4.07
C GLY A 87 -3.03 11.95 -2.97
N TYR A 88 -3.43 12.41 -1.80
CA TYR A 88 -3.63 11.57 -0.62
C TYR A 88 -5.00 10.93 -0.60
N LEU A 89 -5.07 9.62 -0.58
CA LEU A 89 -6.33 8.87 -0.57
C LEU A 89 -6.46 7.98 0.66
N CYS A 90 -7.72 7.75 1.05
CA CYS A 90 -8.11 6.76 2.04
C CYS A 90 -8.94 5.67 1.35
N CYS A 91 -8.81 4.42 1.79
CA CYS A 91 -9.63 3.33 1.24
C CYS A 91 -11.11 3.37 1.69
N GLY A 92 -11.44 4.18 2.70
CA GLY A 92 -12.80 4.27 3.26
C GLY A 92 -13.05 3.36 4.47
N TYR A 93 -12.14 2.46 4.79
CA TYR A 93 -12.32 1.54 5.92
C TYR A 93 -12.51 2.23 7.29
N PRO A 94 -11.78 3.30 7.64
CA PRO A 94 -12.01 3.98 8.91
C PRO A 94 -13.46 4.47 9.08
N GLN A 95 -14.08 4.92 8.02
CA GLN A 95 -15.48 5.33 8.02
C GLN A 95 -16.41 4.12 8.16
N ARG A 96 -16.14 3.04 7.43
CA ARG A 96 -16.88 1.77 7.54
C ARG A 96 -16.78 1.20 8.96
N GLY A 97 -15.58 1.13 9.53
CA GLY A 97 -15.34 0.66 10.89
C GLY A 97 -16.00 1.51 11.98
N ALA A 98 -16.24 2.79 11.70
CA ALA A 98 -16.99 3.69 12.56
C ALA A 98 -18.52 3.65 12.31
N GLY A 99 -19.04 2.73 11.48
CA GLY A 99 -20.46 2.63 11.13
C GLY A 99 -20.97 3.71 10.18
N GLN A 100 -20.08 4.52 9.60
CA GLN A 100 -20.44 5.60 8.68
C GLN A 100 -20.44 5.07 7.22
N PHE A 101 -21.35 4.14 6.93
CA PHE A 101 -21.37 3.40 5.67
C PHE A 101 -21.55 4.30 4.44
N ASP A 102 -22.44 5.31 4.52
CA ASP A 102 -22.65 6.25 3.41
C ASP A 102 -21.38 7.03 3.06
N LYS A 103 -20.63 7.45 4.07
CA LYS A 103 -19.34 8.14 3.86
C LYS A 103 -18.29 7.20 3.28
N ALA A 104 -18.26 5.95 3.75
CA ALA A 104 -17.38 4.94 3.17
C ALA A 104 -17.72 4.69 1.70
N GLY A 105 -19.00 4.50 1.38
CA GLY A 105 -19.50 4.32 0.02
C GLY A 105 -19.15 5.49 -0.89
N LYS A 106 -19.30 6.72 -0.41
CA LYS A 106 -18.89 7.91 -1.16
C LYS A 106 -17.38 7.92 -1.47
N ILE A 107 -16.54 7.60 -0.47
CA ILE A 107 -15.08 7.51 -0.68
C ILE A 107 -14.73 6.47 -1.75
N ILE A 108 -15.35 5.28 -1.68
CA ILE A 108 -15.14 4.20 -2.65
C ILE A 108 -15.52 4.70 -4.06
N THR A 109 -16.70 5.32 -4.21
CA THR A 109 -17.17 5.82 -5.50
C THR A 109 -16.23 6.90 -6.05
N ASP A 110 -15.87 7.90 -5.24
CA ASP A 110 -14.99 8.99 -5.66
C ASP A 110 -13.61 8.45 -6.09
N ASN A 111 -13.05 7.50 -5.35
CA ASN A 111 -11.77 6.87 -5.67
C ASN A 111 -11.88 6.01 -6.96
N ARG A 112 -12.95 5.23 -7.13
CA ARG A 112 -13.16 4.44 -8.36
C ARG A 112 -13.20 5.33 -9.59
N VAL A 113 -13.95 6.44 -9.55
CA VAL A 113 -13.97 7.44 -10.63
C VAL A 113 -12.57 7.96 -10.94
N LEU A 114 -11.80 8.27 -9.90
CA LEU A 114 -10.42 8.72 -10.05
C LEU A 114 -9.54 7.66 -10.70
N PHE A 115 -9.64 6.40 -10.25
CA PHE A 115 -8.83 5.29 -10.78
C PHE A 115 -9.18 4.96 -12.23
N HIS A 116 -10.45 5.05 -12.63
CA HIS A 116 -10.84 4.95 -14.04
C HIS A 116 -10.19 6.05 -14.89
N ARG A 117 -10.09 7.29 -14.36
CA ARG A 117 -9.37 8.36 -15.06
C ARG A 117 -7.88 8.05 -15.17
N VAL A 118 -7.26 7.52 -14.11
CA VAL A 118 -5.86 7.07 -14.15
C VAL A 118 -5.68 5.99 -15.21
N ALA A 119 -6.51 4.96 -15.21
CA ALA A 119 -6.46 3.88 -16.19
C ALA A 119 -6.61 4.39 -17.64
N ASN A 120 -7.55 5.30 -17.88
CA ASN A 120 -7.75 5.89 -19.20
C ASN A 120 -6.57 6.78 -19.64
N THR A 121 -5.98 7.54 -18.71
CA THR A 121 -4.82 8.40 -19.00
C THR A 121 -3.57 7.59 -19.29
N LEU A 122 -3.39 6.47 -18.58
CA LEU A 122 -2.24 5.57 -18.68
C LEU A 122 -2.58 4.27 -19.42
N ASN A 123 -3.47 4.32 -20.39
CA ASN A 123 -3.96 3.14 -21.14
C ASN A 123 -2.87 2.39 -21.94
N TYR A 124 -1.70 2.99 -22.08
CA TYR A 124 -0.52 2.36 -22.67
C TYR A 124 0.25 1.48 -21.67
N LEU A 125 -0.09 1.54 -20.37
CA LEU A 125 0.47 0.67 -19.34
C LEU A 125 -0.49 -0.48 -19.07
N ASP A 126 -0.02 -1.72 -19.23
CA ASP A 126 -0.81 -2.92 -18.93
C ASP A 126 -0.71 -3.25 -17.43
N ILE A 127 -1.48 -2.54 -16.59
CA ILE A 127 -1.48 -2.74 -15.14
C ILE A 127 -2.28 -4.00 -14.80
N LYS A 128 -1.58 -5.05 -14.34
CA LYS A 128 -2.19 -6.33 -13.90
C LYS A 128 -2.11 -6.56 -12.40
N THR A 129 -1.41 -5.71 -11.67
CA THR A 129 -1.27 -5.87 -10.22
C THR A 129 -1.52 -4.54 -9.51
N VAL A 130 -2.43 -4.59 -8.53
CA VAL A 130 -2.64 -3.53 -7.54
C VAL A 130 -1.89 -3.94 -6.28
N VAL A 131 -0.85 -3.20 -5.93
CA VAL A 131 -0.03 -3.47 -4.75
C VAL A 131 -0.55 -2.68 -3.56
N VAL A 132 -0.58 -3.29 -2.39
CA VAL A 132 -0.93 -2.66 -1.11
C VAL A 132 0.13 -2.96 -0.06
N SER A 133 0.23 -2.11 0.96
CA SER A 133 1.10 -2.29 2.13
C SER A 133 0.32 -2.21 3.45
N CYS A 134 -0.98 -2.52 3.40
CA CYS A 134 -1.88 -2.45 4.55
C CYS A 134 -3.01 -3.45 4.40
N GLY A 135 -3.14 -4.39 5.36
CA GLY A 135 -4.17 -5.42 5.33
C GLY A 135 -5.60 -4.87 5.35
N THR A 136 -5.83 -3.83 6.13
CA THR A 136 -7.14 -3.15 6.17
C THR A 136 -7.49 -2.53 4.81
N CYS A 137 -6.50 -1.94 4.12
CA CYS A 137 -6.71 -1.45 2.76
C CYS A 137 -6.95 -2.60 1.79
N HIS A 138 -6.21 -3.71 1.92
CA HIS A 138 -6.41 -4.88 1.08
C HIS A 138 -7.85 -5.38 1.14
N ASP A 139 -8.41 -5.55 2.35
CA ASP A 139 -9.80 -5.98 2.54
C ASP A 139 -10.80 -4.98 1.94
N GLN A 140 -10.61 -3.68 2.19
CA GLN A 140 -11.54 -2.66 1.70
C GLN A 140 -11.50 -2.51 0.18
N LEU A 141 -10.32 -2.68 -0.42
CA LEU A 141 -10.14 -2.55 -1.87
C LEU A 141 -10.78 -3.69 -2.68
N GLN A 142 -11.19 -4.80 -2.05
CA GLN A 142 -12.00 -5.84 -2.70
C GLN A 142 -13.33 -5.27 -3.23
N ASP A 143 -13.90 -4.27 -2.54
CA ASP A 143 -15.14 -3.61 -2.93
C ASP A 143 -14.94 -2.61 -4.11
N TYR A 144 -13.71 -2.41 -4.59
CA TYR A 144 -13.39 -1.44 -5.65
C TYR A 144 -13.53 -2.00 -7.06
N GLU A 145 -13.69 -3.33 -7.21
CA GLU A 145 -13.84 -3.99 -8.50
C GLU A 145 -12.72 -3.61 -9.48
N PHE A 146 -11.46 -3.77 -9.05
CA PHE A 146 -10.30 -3.35 -9.83
C PHE A 146 -10.21 -3.98 -11.22
N ASP A 147 -10.79 -5.16 -11.42
CA ASP A 147 -10.87 -5.78 -12.74
C ASP A 147 -11.65 -4.91 -13.76
N GLN A 148 -12.61 -4.10 -13.30
CA GLN A 148 -13.31 -3.14 -14.16
C GLN A 148 -12.47 -1.87 -14.43
N ILE A 149 -11.50 -1.56 -13.57
CA ILE A 149 -10.63 -0.38 -13.68
C ILE A 149 -9.39 -0.71 -14.49
N PHE A 150 -8.71 -1.79 -14.11
CA PHE A 150 -7.55 -2.36 -14.80
C PHE A 150 -7.89 -3.82 -15.16
N PRO A 151 -8.36 -4.09 -16.38
CA PRO A 151 -8.86 -5.41 -16.77
C PRO A 151 -7.85 -6.53 -16.56
N GLY A 152 -8.27 -7.60 -15.89
CA GLY A 152 -7.44 -8.74 -15.52
C GLY A 152 -6.49 -8.49 -14.34
N SER A 153 -6.68 -7.39 -13.60
CA SER A 153 -5.83 -7.09 -12.44
C SER A 153 -6.24 -7.87 -11.19
N ARG A 154 -5.27 -8.05 -10.32
CA ARG A 154 -5.43 -8.65 -8.99
C ARG A 154 -4.84 -7.74 -7.92
N ILE A 155 -5.29 -7.88 -6.66
CA ILE A 155 -4.73 -7.15 -5.53
C ILE A 155 -3.75 -8.08 -4.81
N LEU A 156 -2.52 -7.59 -4.57
CA LEU A 156 -1.50 -8.29 -3.80
C LEU A 156 -0.93 -7.40 -2.69
N ASP A 157 -0.62 -8.01 -1.56
CA ASP A 157 0.28 -7.39 -0.60
C ASP A 157 1.70 -7.30 -1.17
N ILE A 158 2.43 -6.26 -0.75
CA ILE A 158 3.81 -6.07 -1.20
C ILE A 158 4.71 -7.28 -0.93
N HIS A 159 4.52 -7.98 0.20
CA HIS A 159 5.35 -9.15 0.53
C HIS A 159 5.04 -10.33 -0.40
N GLU A 160 3.77 -10.57 -0.75
CA GLU A 160 3.40 -11.57 -1.75
C GLU A 160 3.97 -11.22 -3.12
N PHE A 161 3.90 -9.95 -3.50
CA PHE A 161 4.49 -9.45 -4.74
C PHE A 161 6.00 -9.69 -4.80
N LEU A 162 6.72 -9.34 -3.72
CA LEU A 162 8.18 -9.57 -3.62
C LEU A 162 8.53 -11.05 -3.66
N LEU A 163 7.72 -11.92 -3.01
CA LEU A 163 7.91 -13.37 -3.08
C LEU A 163 7.83 -13.86 -4.52
N GLU A 164 6.82 -13.43 -5.28
CA GLU A 164 6.66 -13.78 -6.70
C GLU A 164 7.80 -13.26 -7.58
N LYS A 165 8.42 -12.13 -7.19
CA LYS A 165 9.62 -11.60 -7.85
C LYS A 165 10.93 -12.31 -7.43
N GLY A 166 10.84 -13.32 -6.56
CA GLY A 166 12.00 -14.07 -6.09
C GLY A 166 12.92 -13.28 -5.16
N ILE A 167 12.44 -12.20 -4.57
CA ILE A 167 13.23 -11.39 -3.62
C ILE A 167 13.40 -12.15 -2.30
N ARG A 168 14.63 -12.13 -1.78
CA ARG A 168 15.02 -12.70 -0.47
C ARG A 168 16.06 -11.81 0.17
N LEU A 169 16.15 -11.84 1.49
CA LEU A 169 17.28 -11.24 2.20
C LEU A 169 18.54 -12.09 1.96
N GLU A 170 19.59 -11.45 1.47
CA GLU A 170 20.84 -12.16 1.14
C GLU A 170 21.78 -12.34 2.35
N HIS A 171 21.60 -11.50 3.40
CA HIS A 171 22.49 -11.49 4.55
C HIS A 171 21.75 -11.46 5.87
N ALA A 172 22.20 -12.29 6.82
CA ALA A 172 21.73 -12.26 8.19
C ALA A 172 22.15 -10.94 8.86
N THR A 173 21.17 -10.19 9.39
CA THR A 173 21.45 -8.94 10.13
C THR A 173 21.81 -9.18 11.58
N GLY A 174 21.68 -10.42 12.10
CA GLY A 174 21.75 -10.75 13.52
C GLY A 174 20.56 -10.26 14.35
N ALA A 175 19.65 -9.50 13.75
CA ALA A 175 18.44 -9.05 14.43
C ALA A 175 17.41 -10.19 14.53
N ARG A 176 16.77 -10.28 15.68
CA ARG A 176 15.65 -11.20 15.88
C ARG A 176 14.36 -10.47 15.58
N TYR A 177 13.52 -11.04 14.71
CA TYR A 177 12.21 -10.53 14.33
C TYR A 177 11.13 -11.45 14.87
N MET A 178 10.01 -10.85 15.22
CA MET A 178 8.77 -11.58 15.52
C MET A 178 7.74 -11.15 14.50
N TYR A 179 7.23 -12.13 13.74
CA TYR A 179 6.13 -11.89 12.82
C TYR A 179 4.81 -11.86 13.60
N HIS A 180 3.99 -10.85 13.36
CA HIS A 180 2.62 -10.76 13.84
C HIS A 180 1.65 -10.91 12.67
N GLU A 181 0.87 -11.99 12.67
CA GLU A 181 -0.23 -12.16 11.71
C GLU A 181 -1.39 -11.26 12.15
N PRO A 182 -1.75 -10.22 11.38
CA PRO A 182 -2.82 -9.32 11.76
C PRO A 182 -4.22 -9.93 11.50
N CYS A 183 -5.25 -9.44 12.23
CA CYS A 183 -6.64 -9.86 12.01
C CYS A 183 -7.11 -9.65 10.56
N HIS A 184 -6.63 -8.58 9.93
CA HIS A 184 -6.78 -8.32 8.50
C HIS A 184 -5.48 -8.64 7.79
N SER A 185 -5.17 -9.94 7.65
CA SER A 185 -3.99 -10.34 6.90
C SER A 185 -4.10 -9.89 5.45
N PRO A 186 -3.10 -9.16 4.94
CA PRO A 186 -3.08 -8.77 3.53
C PRO A 186 -2.62 -9.91 2.62
N MET A 187 -2.01 -10.94 3.18
CA MET A 187 -1.51 -12.09 2.43
C MET A 187 -2.67 -13.07 2.21
N LYS A 188 -3.32 -12.96 1.06
CA LYS A 188 -4.52 -13.75 0.69
C LYS A 188 -4.25 -14.78 -0.41
N THR A 189 -3.16 -14.61 -1.14
CA THR A 189 -2.80 -15.48 -2.27
C THR A 189 -1.86 -16.61 -1.84
N HIS A 190 -0.96 -16.30 -0.91
CA HIS A 190 0.05 -17.22 -0.39
C HIS A 190 -0.12 -17.44 1.11
N ASP A 191 0.42 -18.54 1.60
CA ASP A 191 0.50 -18.78 3.05
C ASP A 191 1.41 -17.74 3.72
N ALA A 192 0.85 -16.99 4.68
CA ALA A 192 1.51 -15.84 5.29
C ALA A 192 2.82 -16.21 6.01
N LEU A 193 2.85 -17.35 6.71
CA LEU A 193 4.07 -17.82 7.37
C LEU A 193 5.12 -18.23 6.36
N LYS A 194 4.71 -18.87 5.26
CA LYS A 194 5.62 -19.22 4.17
C LYS A 194 6.20 -17.97 3.51
N VAL A 195 5.38 -16.94 3.27
CA VAL A 195 5.84 -15.65 2.72
C VAL A 195 6.87 -15.03 3.66
N ALA A 196 6.51 -14.85 4.93
CA ALA A 196 7.40 -14.25 5.93
C ALA A 196 8.71 -15.03 6.07
N ASN A 197 8.65 -16.35 6.19
CA ASN A 197 9.83 -17.20 6.31
C ASN A 197 10.71 -17.15 5.07
N THR A 198 10.12 -17.12 3.86
CA THR A 198 10.90 -17.09 2.62
C THR A 198 11.61 -15.75 2.41
N LEU A 199 10.93 -14.64 2.69
CA LEU A 199 11.50 -13.31 2.55
C LEU A 199 12.57 -13.01 3.62
N LEU A 200 12.36 -13.52 4.84
CA LEU A 200 13.24 -13.26 5.98
C LEU A 200 14.20 -14.42 6.26
N ALA A 201 14.10 -15.54 5.53
CA ALA A 201 15.01 -16.66 5.67
C ALA A 201 16.41 -16.20 5.23
N THR A 202 17.20 -15.94 6.24
CA THR A 202 18.66 -15.87 6.11
C THR A 202 19.15 -17.30 6.23
N GLY A 203 19.70 -17.83 5.15
CA GLY A 203 20.29 -19.16 5.14
C GLY A 203 21.36 -19.35 6.20
#